data_3e639d26c77322bd68e574957edd4e3f
#
_entry.id   3e639d26c77322bd68e574957edd4e3f
#
_cell.length_a   1.000
_cell.length_b   1.000
_cell.length_c   1.000
_cell.angle_alpha   90.00
_cell.angle_beta   90.00
_cell.angle_gamma   90.00
#
_symmetry.space_group_name_H-M   'P 1'
#
loop_
_entity.id
_entity.type
_entity.pdbx_description
1 polymer ?
#
loop_
_entity_poly.entity_id
_entity_poly.type
_entity_poly.pdbx_seq_one_letter_code
_entity_poly.pdbx_strand_id
1 'polypeptide(L)'
;MNFLAPRWGALLPLALVAVWLGCGGGGSGTTSTQSVSDPPALQQTPDTQSLTADEVRAAVNLAAAAANDASVIAVTDRSGRPLAVFRKTGAPATAIGNFSVTVDSNELAVNLARTAAFFSNDQAPLSSRTVRYLSGIHFPPGITNTSNAPLYGIENTNRGCKLSDDFAPGQALPQPLSLDGTTGLGMITGKVNVYDSDQTAVNPGGVPLYKNGDVVGGVGVVGSTPNVSEYEAYAAASVSFPAFPAPGAVVINGITVPFVIQTTIPAGFTSDPNFTGSYFFGPEGSPAPVGNGYLVNPRDGARGGLSAADVTAIVSNAVSTASVTRAVIRLPIGERTRMVISVADLDGTLLALYRMPDATVFSVDVSVAKSRNMTWFNSQQVNFADLPGVPVGTAVTNRTIGFGAQPFYPPGIDGSPNGPFFQLFVNDVQQPCTQGSQPSQGVKQSGIVFFPGSLGLYRNGVLIGGLGVSGDGVDQDDYVTSGGAGGYEAPTNIRADQIIDQGVRLPYLKFPRNPTQ
;
A
#
# COMPACT_ATOMS: atom_id res chain seq x y z
N MET A 1 -49.65 18.26 21.07
CA MET A 1 -49.32 19.55 21.70
C MET A 1 -48.35 20.28 20.82
N ASN A 2 -48.86 21.36 20.25
CA ASN A 2 -48.10 22.30 19.38
C ASN A 2 -47.11 23.13 20.18
N PHE A 3 -45.99 23.56 19.52
CA PHE A 3 -45.42 24.91 19.58
C PHE A 3 -44.19 24.91 18.63
N LEU A 4 -44.29 25.48 17.46
CA LEU A 4 -44.02 26.86 17.00
C LEU A 4 -42.51 27.19 16.93
N ALA A 5 -42.06 27.39 15.65
CA ALA A 5 -40.84 28.05 15.26
C ALA A 5 -40.87 29.58 15.44
N PRO A 6 -39.75 30.28 15.36
CA PRO A 6 -39.75 31.41 14.44
C PRO A 6 -38.57 31.44 13.45
N ARG A 7 -38.91 31.98 12.26
CA ARG A 7 -38.06 32.42 11.19
C ARG A 7 -37.36 33.73 11.57
N TRP A 8 -36.12 33.92 11.14
CA TRP A 8 -35.58 35.22 10.72
C TRP A 8 -34.60 34.99 9.59
N GLY A 9 -34.85 35.73 8.50
CA GLY A 9 -34.02 35.87 7.34
C GLY A 9 -33.18 37.16 7.40
N ALA A 10 -32.10 37.17 6.64
CA ALA A 10 -31.44 38.38 6.12
C ALA A 10 -30.39 37.94 5.06
N LEU A 11 -30.64 38.24 3.80
CA LEU A 11 -30.01 39.22 2.92
C LEU A 11 -28.52 38.98 2.56
N LEU A 12 -28.35 38.56 1.30
CA LEU A 12 -27.11 38.64 0.51
C LEU A 12 -26.73 40.09 0.15
N PRO A 13 -25.46 40.35 -0.15
CA PRO A 13 -25.15 41.30 -1.25
C PRO A 13 -24.41 40.59 -2.40
N LEU A 14 -24.89 40.89 -3.59
CA LEU A 14 -24.23 40.68 -4.88
C LEU A 14 -22.95 41.54 -4.96
N ALA A 15 -21.85 40.92 -5.41
CA ALA A 15 -20.71 41.65 -5.92
C ALA A 15 -20.55 41.39 -7.43
N LEU A 16 -20.61 42.43 -8.21
CA LEU A 16 -20.33 42.46 -9.63
C LEU A 16 -18.85 42.22 -9.90
N VAL A 17 -18.55 41.34 -10.83
CA VAL A 17 -17.20 41.18 -11.42
C VAL A 17 -17.23 41.85 -12.80
N ALA A 18 -16.39 42.84 -12.97
CA ALA A 18 -16.15 43.51 -14.24
C ALA A 18 -15.18 42.70 -15.10
N VAL A 19 -15.60 42.40 -16.32
CA VAL A 19 -14.77 41.77 -17.36
C VAL A 19 -13.96 42.87 -18.05
N TRP A 20 -12.64 42.71 -18.10
CA TRP A 20 -11.78 43.49 -19.01
C TRP A 20 -11.35 42.60 -20.16
N LEU A 21 -11.80 42.93 -21.33
CA LEU A 21 -11.30 42.45 -22.62
C LEU A 21 -10.11 43.34 -23.03
N GLY A 22 -8.98 42.72 -23.26
CA GLY A 22 -7.80 43.33 -23.85
C GLY A 22 -7.30 42.49 -25.02
N CYS A 23 -7.55 42.94 -26.26
CA CYS A 23 -6.91 42.43 -27.47
C CYS A 23 -5.57 43.10 -27.71
N GLY A 24 -4.59 42.32 -28.19
CA GLY A 24 -3.48 42.93 -28.92
C GLY A 24 -2.17 42.15 -28.99
N GLY A 25 -1.82 41.66 -30.19
CA GLY A 25 -0.48 41.77 -30.73
C GLY A 25 0.42 40.52 -30.68
N GLY A 26 0.69 39.97 -31.87
CA GLY A 26 1.54 38.80 -32.14
C GLY A 26 3.02 39.02 -31.81
N GLY A 27 3.72 37.91 -31.66
CA GLY A 27 5.19 37.81 -31.51
C GLY A 27 5.64 36.39 -31.35
N SER A 28 6.33 35.88 -32.36
CA SER A 28 7.35 34.83 -32.44
C SER A 28 7.38 33.71 -31.39
N GLY A 29 7.24 32.49 -31.90
CA GLY A 29 7.35 31.24 -31.14
C GLY A 29 8.68 31.03 -30.47
N THR A 30 8.64 30.98 -29.18
CA THR A 30 9.54 30.21 -28.36
C THR A 30 8.71 29.10 -27.73
N THR A 31 9.03 27.87 -28.03
CA THR A 31 8.50 26.68 -27.34
C THR A 31 8.93 26.79 -25.88
N SER A 32 8.09 27.45 -25.06
CA SER A 32 8.19 27.32 -23.62
C SER A 32 7.71 25.92 -23.28
N THR A 33 8.61 25.05 -22.82
CA THR A 33 8.25 23.91 -22.02
C THR A 33 7.50 24.48 -20.79
N GLN A 34 6.17 24.46 -20.85
CA GLN A 34 5.37 24.70 -19.64
C GLN A 34 5.76 23.64 -18.65
N SER A 35 6.44 24.02 -17.60
CA SER A 35 6.56 23.21 -16.40
C SER A 35 5.13 22.95 -15.93
N VAL A 36 4.68 21.68 -15.99
CA VAL A 36 3.43 21.28 -15.37
C VAL A 36 3.58 21.63 -13.89
N SER A 37 2.81 22.61 -13.42
CA SER A 37 2.79 22.93 -12.00
C SER A 37 2.25 21.72 -11.24
N ASP A 38 2.94 21.31 -10.21
CA ASP A 38 2.43 20.32 -9.27
C ASP A 38 1.01 20.72 -8.79
N PRO A 39 0.12 19.76 -8.56
CA PRO A 39 -1.15 20.03 -7.89
C PRO A 39 -0.91 20.84 -6.63
N PRO A 40 -1.82 21.77 -6.26
CA PRO A 40 -1.59 22.65 -5.12
C PRO A 40 -1.17 21.84 -3.90
N ALA A 41 0.04 22.11 -3.42
CA ALA A 41 0.56 21.48 -2.21
C ALA A 41 -0.37 21.89 -1.06
N LEU A 42 -1.07 20.92 -0.50
CA LEU A 42 -1.79 21.17 0.74
C LEU A 42 -0.79 21.46 1.83
N GLN A 43 -1.14 22.40 2.66
CA GLN A 43 -0.39 22.62 3.90
C GLN A 43 -0.48 21.34 4.72
N GLN A 44 0.58 20.57 4.65
CA GLN A 44 0.78 19.41 5.49
C GLN A 44 1.45 19.88 6.76
N THR A 45 0.98 19.44 7.90
CA THR A 45 1.75 19.55 9.14
C THR A 45 3.07 18.81 8.89
N PRO A 46 4.23 19.47 8.98
CA PRO A 46 5.50 18.81 8.79
C PRO A 46 5.60 17.65 9.78
N ASP A 47 6.07 16.50 9.32
CA ASP A 47 6.43 15.40 10.21
C ASP A 47 7.62 15.85 11.06
N THR A 48 7.34 16.30 12.28
CA THR A 48 8.35 16.78 13.21
C THR A 48 9.04 15.66 14.00
N GLN A 49 8.55 14.43 13.87
CA GLN A 49 8.98 13.27 14.63
C GLN A 49 9.72 12.25 13.74
N SER A 50 10.84 12.63 13.17
CA SER A 50 11.69 11.69 12.42
C SER A 50 12.78 11.08 13.31
N LEU A 51 13.28 9.89 12.90
CA LEU A 51 14.41 9.24 13.53
C LEU A 51 15.72 9.93 13.13
N THR A 52 16.56 10.24 14.08
CA THR A 52 17.94 10.67 13.84
C THR A 52 18.86 9.48 13.56
N ALA A 53 20.03 9.71 12.96
CA ALA A 53 21.02 8.65 12.73
C ALA A 53 21.47 7.97 14.04
N ASP A 54 21.54 8.71 15.13
CA ASP A 54 21.92 8.17 16.44
C ASP A 54 20.81 7.30 17.04
N GLU A 55 19.54 7.67 16.87
CA GLU A 55 18.41 6.85 17.27
C GLU A 55 18.32 5.56 16.43
N VAL A 56 18.56 5.65 15.12
CA VAL A 56 18.65 4.46 14.25
C VAL A 56 19.79 3.54 14.71
N ARG A 57 20.95 4.09 15.01
CA ARG A 57 22.09 3.34 15.52
C ARG A 57 21.80 2.68 16.88
N ALA A 58 21.13 3.40 17.77
CA ALA A 58 20.71 2.88 19.07
C ALA A 58 19.74 1.70 18.91
N ALA A 59 18.72 1.81 18.05
CA ALA A 59 17.79 0.72 17.80
C ALA A 59 18.50 -0.54 17.24
N VAL A 60 19.39 -0.36 16.26
CA VAL A 60 20.20 -1.47 15.72
C VAL A 60 21.07 -2.12 16.81
N ASN A 61 21.76 -1.32 17.63
CA ASN A 61 22.64 -1.83 18.69
C ASN A 61 21.85 -2.62 19.76
N LEU A 62 20.67 -2.12 20.13
CA LEU A 62 19.81 -2.82 21.10
C LEU A 62 19.31 -4.16 20.55
N ALA A 63 18.87 -4.22 19.29
CA ALA A 63 18.51 -5.48 18.67
C ALA A 63 19.70 -6.43 18.63
N ALA A 64 20.86 -5.98 18.13
CA ALA A 64 22.04 -6.80 17.97
C ALA A 64 22.60 -7.36 19.30
N ALA A 65 22.48 -6.57 20.38
CA ALA A 65 22.93 -6.97 21.71
C ALA A 65 21.93 -7.88 22.45
N ALA A 66 20.68 -7.98 21.99
CA ALA A 66 19.62 -8.67 22.70
C ALA A 66 19.83 -10.20 22.76
N ALA A 67 20.39 -10.81 21.70
CA ALA A 67 20.66 -12.23 21.66
C ALA A 67 21.99 -12.54 20.95
N ASN A 68 22.63 -13.66 21.32
CA ASN A 68 23.89 -14.16 20.74
C ASN A 68 23.66 -15.01 19.50
N ASP A 69 22.87 -14.56 18.59
CA ASP A 69 22.55 -15.22 17.32
C ASP A 69 23.24 -14.54 16.13
N ALA A 70 22.87 -14.93 14.92
CA ALA A 70 23.33 -14.34 13.67
C ALA A 70 22.14 -13.83 12.86
N SER A 71 21.74 -12.59 13.12
CA SER A 71 20.57 -11.95 12.51
C SER A 71 20.92 -10.81 11.56
N VAL A 72 19.94 -10.42 10.74
CA VAL A 72 19.89 -9.20 9.94
C VAL A 72 18.85 -8.28 10.55
N ILE A 73 19.22 -7.05 10.81
CA ILE A 73 18.41 -6.03 11.48
C ILE A 73 18.22 -4.85 10.53
N ALA A 74 16.98 -4.48 10.24
CA ALA A 74 16.65 -3.32 9.45
C ALA A 74 15.83 -2.30 10.26
N VAL A 75 16.03 -1.03 9.97
CA VAL A 75 15.19 0.07 10.48
C VAL A 75 14.66 0.86 9.29
N THR A 76 13.37 1.14 9.29
CA THR A 76 12.72 2.02 8.29
C THR A 76 12.11 3.24 8.95
N ASP A 77 11.92 4.30 8.17
CA ASP A 77 11.04 5.40 8.58
C ASP A 77 9.55 5.00 8.44
N ARG A 78 8.66 5.92 8.81
CA ARG A 78 7.20 5.72 8.72
C ARG A 78 6.71 5.50 7.28
N SER A 79 7.38 6.03 6.29
CA SER A 79 7.04 5.81 4.88
C SER A 79 7.53 4.45 4.34
N GLY A 80 8.28 3.70 5.14
CA GLY A 80 8.86 2.41 4.78
C GLY A 80 10.21 2.53 4.06
N ARG A 81 10.84 3.71 4.06
CA ARG A 81 12.17 3.89 3.53
C ARG A 81 13.21 3.27 4.47
N PRO A 82 14.13 2.42 4.00
CA PRO A 82 15.24 1.92 4.81
C PRO A 82 16.13 3.07 5.32
N LEU A 83 16.44 3.03 6.61
CA LEU A 83 17.39 3.92 7.28
C LEU A 83 18.67 3.19 7.65
N ALA A 84 18.58 1.91 7.97
CA ALA A 84 19.72 1.04 8.21
C ALA A 84 19.39 -0.41 7.89
N VAL A 85 20.41 -1.14 7.46
CA VAL A 85 20.44 -2.61 7.45
C VAL A 85 21.78 -3.05 8.00
N PHE A 86 21.76 -3.75 9.13
CA PHE A 86 22.93 -4.27 9.81
C PHE A 86 22.90 -5.79 9.78
N ARG A 87 24.05 -6.40 9.50
CA ARG A 87 24.25 -7.84 9.49
C ARG A 87 25.19 -8.22 10.63
N LYS A 88 24.71 -9.02 11.58
CA LYS A 88 25.60 -9.67 12.55
C LYS A 88 26.52 -10.65 11.82
N THR A 89 27.70 -10.86 12.36
CA THR A 89 28.65 -11.85 11.81
C THR A 89 27.99 -13.23 11.74
N GLY A 90 28.02 -13.86 10.56
CA GLY A 90 27.37 -15.15 10.32
C GLY A 90 25.90 -15.08 9.92
N ALA A 91 25.30 -13.90 9.80
CA ALA A 91 23.91 -13.75 9.36
C ALA A 91 23.68 -14.40 7.98
N PRO A 92 22.58 -15.17 7.80
CA PRO A 92 22.32 -15.89 6.55
C PRO A 92 22.05 -14.89 5.41
N ALA A 93 22.48 -15.27 4.19
CA ALA A 93 22.23 -14.44 3.01
C ALA A 93 20.75 -14.40 2.62
N THR A 94 20.02 -15.49 2.90
CA THR A 94 18.62 -15.65 2.52
C THR A 94 17.78 -16.15 3.69
N ALA A 95 16.49 -15.84 3.67
CA ALA A 95 15.50 -16.32 4.63
C ALA A 95 14.16 -16.61 3.94
N ILE A 96 13.24 -17.28 4.64
CA ILE A 96 11.93 -17.64 4.10
C ILE A 96 10.95 -16.48 4.29
N GLY A 97 10.39 -16.01 3.18
CA GLY A 97 9.33 -15.01 3.13
C GLY A 97 7.93 -15.62 2.98
N ASN A 98 6.99 -14.83 2.42
CA ASN A 98 5.63 -15.30 2.15
C ASN A 98 5.63 -16.46 1.14
N PHE A 99 4.66 -17.36 1.28
CA PHE A 99 4.45 -18.53 0.43
C PHE A 99 5.67 -19.45 0.33
N SER A 100 6.45 -19.53 1.42
CA SER A 100 7.69 -20.32 1.49
C SER A 100 8.76 -19.92 0.45
N VAL A 101 8.67 -18.73 -0.12
CA VAL A 101 9.66 -18.24 -1.07
C VAL A 101 10.92 -17.82 -0.33
N THR A 102 12.08 -18.32 -0.80
CA THR A 102 13.38 -17.87 -0.30
C THR A 102 13.72 -16.52 -0.94
N VAL A 103 14.00 -15.52 -0.09
CA VAL A 103 14.34 -14.16 -0.49
C VAL A 103 15.62 -13.68 0.19
N ASP A 104 16.21 -12.60 -0.29
CA ASP A 104 17.36 -11.95 0.35
C ASP A 104 17.00 -11.50 1.78
N SER A 105 17.86 -11.79 2.74
CA SER A 105 17.60 -11.50 4.16
C SER A 105 17.56 -10.00 4.45
N ASN A 106 18.32 -9.17 3.73
CA ASN A 106 18.29 -7.72 3.93
C ASN A 106 16.94 -7.16 3.48
N GLU A 107 16.46 -7.59 2.31
CA GLU A 107 15.16 -7.19 1.77
C GLU A 107 14.02 -7.68 2.67
N LEU A 108 14.12 -8.89 3.20
CA LEU A 108 13.11 -9.43 4.10
C LEU A 108 13.04 -8.65 5.42
N ALA A 109 14.19 -8.30 6.00
CA ALA A 109 14.24 -7.48 7.21
C ALA A 109 13.60 -6.10 6.99
N VAL A 110 13.90 -5.46 5.84
CA VAL A 110 13.26 -4.19 5.45
C VAL A 110 11.74 -4.33 5.32
N ASN A 111 11.26 -5.42 4.72
CA ASN A 111 9.83 -5.66 4.56
C ASN A 111 9.11 -5.89 5.89
N LEU A 112 9.74 -6.56 6.84
CA LEU A 112 9.18 -6.70 8.19
C LEU A 112 9.09 -5.35 8.91
N ALA A 113 10.13 -4.53 8.81
CA ALA A 113 10.12 -3.17 9.35
C ALA A 113 8.99 -2.33 8.72
N ARG A 114 8.82 -2.39 7.40
CA ARG A 114 7.71 -1.73 6.67
C ARG A 114 6.35 -2.19 7.15
N THR A 115 6.17 -3.50 7.29
CA THR A 115 4.90 -4.09 7.74
C THR A 115 4.49 -3.51 9.07
N ALA A 116 5.40 -3.45 10.03
CA ALA A 116 5.14 -2.89 11.34
C ALA A 116 4.88 -1.38 11.30
N ALA A 117 5.67 -0.61 10.55
CA ALA A 117 5.51 0.84 10.44
C ALA A 117 4.20 1.21 9.73
N PHE A 118 3.84 0.50 8.66
CA PHE A 118 2.71 0.86 7.81
C PHE A 118 1.36 0.60 8.47
N PHE A 119 1.21 -0.52 9.18
CA PHE A 119 -0.08 -0.88 9.76
C PHE A 119 -0.31 -0.28 11.15
N SER A 120 0.72 0.17 11.83
CA SER A 120 0.60 0.83 13.14
C SER A 120 0.12 2.28 13.01
N ASN A 121 -0.52 2.77 14.03
CA ASN A 121 -0.78 4.19 14.24
C ASN A 121 -0.54 4.57 15.71
N ASP A 122 -0.72 5.83 16.05
CA ASP A 122 -0.42 6.35 17.40
C ASP A 122 -1.26 5.73 18.53
N GLN A 123 -2.34 5.04 18.19
CA GLN A 123 -3.23 4.38 19.16
C GLN A 123 -3.18 2.86 19.12
N ALA A 124 -2.70 2.28 18.01
CA ALA A 124 -2.73 0.84 17.81
C ALA A 124 -1.38 0.37 17.24
N PRO A 125 -0.51 -0.21 18.08
CA PRO A 125 0.71 -0.85 17.62
C PRO A 125 0.36 -2.18 16.97
N LEU A 126 0.78 -2.37 15.71
CA LEU A 126 0.62 -3.60 14.95
C LEU A 126 1.99 -4.14 14.55
N SER A 127 2.39 -5.25 15.15
CA SER A 127 3.60 -5.97 14.74
C SER A 127 3.33 -6.81 13.48
N SER A 128 4.37 -7.36 12.86
CA SER A 128 4.20 -8.32 11.76
C SER A 128 3.39 -9.56 12.19
N ARG A 129 3.47 -9.96 13.45
CA ARG A 129 2.60 -10.99 14.04
C ARG A 129 1.13 -10.57 13.98
N THR A 130 0.81 -9.34 14.35
CA THR A 130 -0.57 -8.80 14.32
C THR A 130 -1.08 -8.73 12.88
N VAL A 131 -0.28 -8.21 11.97
CA VAL A 131 -0.66 -8.04 10.56
C VAL A 131 -0.96 -9.37 9.90
N ARG A 132 -0.33 -10.45 10.32
CA ARG A 132 -0.64 -11.81 9.85
C ARG A 132 -2.14 -12.15 9.96
N TYR A 133 -2.79 -11.70 11.01
CA TYR A 133 -4.23 -11.91 11.21
C TYR A 133 -5.11 -11.02 10.33
N LEU A 134 -4.59 -9.88 9.90
CA LEU A 134 -5.30 -8.93 9.05
C LEU A 134 -5.24 -9.29 7.57
N SER A 135 -4.23 -10.04 7.14
CA SER A 135 -3.87 -10.24 5.74
C SER A 135 -4.20 -11.61 5.17
N GLY A 136 -4.91 -12.45 5.88
CA GLY A 136 -5.38 -13.66 5.23
C GLY A 136 -5.37 -14.94 6.04
N ILE A 137 -4.89 -14.90 7.29
CA ILE A 137 -5.06 -16.06 8.17
C ILE A 137 -6.55 -16.23 8.50
N HIS A 138 -7.02 -17.46 8.56
CA HIS A 138 -8.38 -17.76 9.02
C HIS A 138 -8.51 -17.32 10.48
N PHE A 139 -9.52 -16.57 10.78
CA PHE A 139 -9.69 -15.93 12.07
C PHE A 139 -10.93 -16.46 12.80
N PRO A 140 -10.88 -16.90 14.07
CA PRO A 140 -9.72 -16.89 14.97
C PRO A 140 -8.61 -17.86 14.52
N PRO A 141 -7.33 -17.54 14.85
CA PRO A 141 -6.21 -18.38 14.46
C PRO A 141 -6.32 -19.80 15.02
N GLY A 142 -5.93 -20.79 14.21
CA GLY A 142 -6.00 -22.21 14.57
C GLY A 142 -7.37 -22.85 14.40
N ILE A 143 -8.38 -22.08 13.98
CA ILE A 143 -9.69 -22.60 13.55
C ILE A 143 -9.68 -22.70 12.03
N THR A 144 -9.90 -23.88 11.49
CA THR A 144 -10.04 -24.12 10.05
C THR A 144 -11.45 -23.79 9.56
N ASN A 145 -11.58 -23.48 8.28
CA ASN A 145 -12.85 -23.17 7.60
C ASN A 145 -13.55 -21.89 8.08
N THR A 146 -12.85 -20.99 8.76
CA THR A 146 -13.35 -19.64 9.06
C THR A 146 -13.02 -18.68 7.91
N SER A 147 -13.79 -17.61 7.81
CA SER A 147 -13.54 -16.57 6.81
C SER A 147 -12.20 -15.89 6.97
N ASN A 148 -11.71 -15.31 5.87
CA ASN A 148 -10.46 -14.54 5.88
C ASN A 148 -10.59 -13.27 6.71
N ALA A 149 -9.45 -12.83 7.20
CA ALA A 149 -9.32 -11.54 7.85
C ALA A 149 -9.47 -10.35 6.86
N PRO A 150 -9.71 -9.12 7.34
CA PRO A 150 -10.13 -7.98 6.52
C PRO A 150 -9.18 -7.55 5.39
N LEU A 151 -7.88 -7.80 5.52
CA LEU A 151 -6.88 -7.38 4.53
C LEU A 151 -6.33 -8.55 3.71
N TYR A 152 -7.17 -9.55 3.44
CA TYR A 152 -6.80 -10.68 2.58
C TYR A 152 -6.20 -10.20 1.25
N GLY A 153 -5.13 -10.84 0.85
CA GLY A 153 -4.45 -10.58 -0.43
C GLY A 153 -3.33 -9.54 -0.36
N ILE A 154 -3.18 -8.82 0.75
CA ILE A 154 -2.13 -7.81 0.88
C ILE A 154 -0.71 -8.39 0.76
N GLU A 155 -0.54 -9.63 1.19
CA GLU A 155 0.73 -10.36 1.09
C GLU A 155 1.15 -10.69 -0.35
N ASN A 156 0.24 -10.55 -1.32
CA ASN A 156 0.54 -10.76 -2.74
C ASN A 156 1.17 -9.56 -3.42
N THR A 157 1.29 -8.45 -2.73
CA THR A 157 1.73 -7.20 -3.31
C THR A 157 3.25 -7.13 -3.38
N ASN A 158 3.80 -6.68 -4.52
CA ASN A 158 5.22 -6.34 -4.70
C ASN A 158 6.20 -7.49 -4.41
N ARG A 159 5.91 -8.67 -4.88
CA ARG A 159 6.76 -9.85 -4.68
C ARG A 159 7.88 -9.98 -5.71
N GLY A 160 8.71 -8.94 -5.84
CA GLY A 160 9.90 -8.95 -6.69
C GLY A 160 9.66 -8.58 -8.15
N CYS A 161 8.52 -8.00 -8.50
CA CYS A 161 8.30 -7.50 -9.85
C CYS A 161 9.09 -6.23 -10.08
N LYS A 162 9.77 -6.16 -11.22
CA LYS A 162 10.53 -4.98 -11.59
C LYS A 162 9.59 -3.83 -11.93
N LEU A 163 9.82 -2.71 -11.28
CA LEU A 163 9.36 -1.42 -11.78
C LEU A 163 10.37 -0.96 -12.82
N SER A 164 9.96 -0.77 -14.03
CA SER A 164 10.93 -0.60 -15.08
C SER A 164 10.77 0.71 -15.82
N ASP A 165 11.26 0.74 -16.95
CA ASP A 165 11.49 1.69 -18.04
C ASP A 165 10.39 2.76 -18.27
N ASP A 166 9.29 2.72 -17.52
CA ASP A 166 8.17 3.65 -17.65
C ASP A 166 8.33 4.96 -16.86
N PHE A 167 9.40 5.08 -16.07
CA PHE A 167 9.68 6.34 -15.39
C PHE A 167 10.19 7.39 -16.38
N ALA A 168 9.82 8.66 -16.15
CA ALA A 168 10.30 9.74 -17.00
C ALA A 168 11.83 9.79 -17.00
N PRO A 169 12.47 10.09 -18.15
CA PRO A 169 13.93 10.22 -18.22
C PRO A 169 14.44 11.20 -17.15
N GLY A 170 15.46 10.78 -16.41
CA GLY A 170 16.06 11.56 -15.32
C GLY A 170 15.30 11.50 -13.98
N GLN A 171 14.17 10.81 -13.92
CA GLN A 171 13.47 10.53 -12.67
C GLN A 171 14.07 9.28 -12.03
N ALA A 172 14.56 9.41 -10.81
CA ALA A 172 14.95 8.25 -10.01
C ALA A 172 13.72 7.58 -9.41
N LEU A 173 13.74 6.24 -9.28
CA LEU A 173 12.83 5.54 -8.40
C LEU A 173 12.89 6.17 -7.00
N PRO A 174 11.76 6.31 -6.28
CA PRO A 174 11.80 6.75 -4.90
C PRO A 174 12.75 5.84 -4.11
N GLN A 175 13.75 6.41 -3.49
CA GLN A 175 14.75 5.69 -2.71
C GLN A 175 14.16 5.07 -1.46
N PRO A 176 14.53 3.85 -1.15
CA PRO A 176 14.45 2.71 -2.05
C PRO A 176 13.12 1.99 -1.89
N LEU A 177 12.51 1.59 -2.96
CA LEU A 177 11.39 0.64 -2.91
C LEU A 177 11.86 -0.70 -2.34
N SER A 178 13.02 -1.11 -2.78
CA SER A 178 13.88 -2.15 -2.24
C SER A 178 15.30 -1.60 -2.12
N LEU A 179 16.21 -2.34 -1.50
CA LEU A 179 17.60 -1.89 -1.33
C LEU A 179 18.35 -1.76 -2.66
N ASP A 180 17.99 -2.51 -3.68
CA ASP A 180 18.56 -2.41 -5.02
C ASP A 180 17.89 -1.34 -5.89
N GLY A 181 16.78 -0.74 -5.41
CA GLY A 181 16.04 0.32 -6.09
C GLY A 181 15.27 -0.13 -7.34
N THR A 182 15.26 -1.42 -7.68
CA THR A 182 14.66 -1.95 -8.91
C THR A 182 13.53 -2.95 -8.67
N THR A 183 13.49 -3.55 -7.49
CA THR A 183 12.57 -4.63 -7.13
C THR A 183 11.81 -4.28 -5.87
N GLY A 184 10.48 -4.34 -5.91
CA GLY A 184 9.64 -4.15 -4.73
C GLY A 184 9.30 -5.48 -4.08
N LEU A 185 9.32 -5.57 -2.74
CA LEU A 185 8.94 -6.76 -1.97
C LEU A 185 7.68 -6.57 -1.12
N GLY A 186 7.23 -5.36 -0.89
CA GLY A 186 5.96 -5.07 -0.20
C GLY A 186 5.89 -5.51 1.26
N MET A 187 4.80 -6.17 1.64
CA MET A 187 4.49 -6.58 3.00
C MET A 187 4.80 -8.05 3.24
N ILE A 188 5.21 -8.40 4.45
CA ILE A 188 5.48 -9.79 4.86
C ILE A 188 4.53 -10.19 5.97
N THR A 189 3.80 -11.29 5.74
CA THR A 189 2.86 -11.88 6.71
C THR A 189 3.30 -13.24 7.21
N GLY A 190 4.26 -13.87 6.55
CA GLY A 190 4.70 -15.23 6.87
C GLY A 190 3.76 -16.33 6.40
N LYS A 191 2.76 -16.02 5.56
CA LYS A 191 1.84 -17.02 5.01
C LYS A 191 2.59 -18.07 4.21
N VAL A 192 2.36 -19.35 4.49
CA VAL A 192 3.07 -20.47 3.85
C VAL A 192 2.42 -20.83 2.50
N ASN A 193 1.11 -20.84 2.45
CA ASN A 193 0.34 -21.08 1.22
C ASN A 193 -0.99 -20.34 1.26
N VAL A 194 -1.74 -20.36 0.17
CA VAL A 194 -2.99 -19.62 0.02
C VAL A 194 -4.11 -20.06 0.98
N TYR A 195 -4.05 -21.29 1.48
CA TYR A 195 -5.01 -21.85 2.45
C TYR A 195 -4.48 -21.84 3.88
N ASP A 196 -3.31 -21.22 4.11
CA ASP A 196 -2.63 -21.31 5.38
C ASP A 196 -3.40 -20.63 6.52
N SER A 197 -3.74 -21.43 7.53
CA SER A 197 -4.30 -20.98 8.80
C SER A 197 -3.36 -21.25 9.98
N ASP A 198 -2.12 -21.66 9.72
CA ASP A 198 -1.13 -21.97 10.75
C ASP A 198 -0.70 -20.69 11.48
N GLN A 199 -0.88 -20.67 12.80
CA GLN A 199 -0.48 -19.57 13.65
C GLN A 199 1.05 -19.40 13.74
N THR A 200 1.80 -20.47 13.49
CA THR A 200 3.27 -20.47 13.55
C THR A 200 3.91 -20.00 12.25
N ALA A 201 3.17 -20.02 11.14
CA ALA A 201 3.61 -19.54 9.84
C ALA A 201 3.60 -17.99 9.81
N VAL A 202 4.46 -17.37 10.60
CA VAL A 202 4.58 -15.92 10.73
C VAL A 202 6.06 -15.53 10.87
N ASN A 203 6.42 -14.41 10.24
CA ASN A 203 7.68 -13.72 10.51
C ASN A 203 7.42 -12.63 11.58
N PRO A 204 7.65 -12.91 12.87
CA PRO A 204 7.22 -12.02 13.95
C PRO A 204 8.23 -10.90 14.26
N GLY A 205 9.35 -10.85 13.54
CA GLY A 205 10.45 -9.92 13.78
C GLY A 205 10.19 -8.47 13.34
N GLY A 206 8.97 -8.09 12.97
CA GLY A 206 8.61 -6.72 12.61
C GLY A 206 7.89 -6.01 13.77
N VAL A 207 8.46 -4.92 14.31
CA VAL A 207 7.90 -4.17 15.44
C VAL A 207 7.95 -2.67 15.13
N PRO A 208 6.85 -1.91 15.36
CA PRO A 208 6.83 -0.47 15.10
C PRO A 208 7.71 0.29 16.10
N LEU A 209 8.25 1.42 15.65
CA LEU A 209 9.00 2.36 16.47
C LEU A 209 8.16 3.60 16.73
N TYR A 210 8.09 4.00 18.01
CA TYR A 210 7.38 5.18 18.45
C TYR A 210 8.33 6.21 19.05
N LYS A 211 8.03 7.49 18.84
CA LYS A 211 8.75 8.61 19.45
C LYS A 211 7.73 9.65 19.93
N ASN A 212 7.74 9.94 21.22
CA ASN A 212 6.77 10.85 21.85
C ASN A 212 5.28 10.49 21.62
N GLY A 213 4.99 9.22 21.39
CA GLY A 213 3.64 8.72 21.11
C GLY A 213 3.29 8.56 19.63
N ASP A 214 4.09 9.09 18.72
CA ASP A 214 3.85 9.00 17.28
C ASP A 214 4.64 7.85 16.66
N VAL A 215 4.05 7.16 15.68
CA VAL A 215 4.76 6.16 14.86
C VAL A 215 5.79 6.88 14.00
N VAL A 216 7.06 6.53 14.16
CA VAL A 216 8.17 7.12 13.41
C VAL A 216 8.86 6.15 12.45
N GLY A 217 8.55 4.85 12.55
CA GLY A 217 9.14 3.83 11.71
C GLY A 217 8.87 2.42 12.20
N GLY A 218 9.73 1.51 11.79
CA GLY A 218 9.71 0.11 12.22
C GLY A 218 11.10 -0.50 12.26
N VAL A 219 11.25 -1.54 13.06
CA VAL A 219 12.41 -2.42 13.08
C VAL A 219 12.01 -3.81 12.57
N GLY A 220 12.87 -4.40 11.74
CA GLY A 220 12.69 -5.75 11.20
C GLY A 220 13.90 -6.61 11.47
N VAL A 221 13.70 -7.82 11.98
CA VAL A 221 14.77 -8.78 12.28
C VAL A 221 14.49 -10.11 11.64
N VAL A 222 15.47 -10.69 10.97
CA VAL A 222 15.40 -12.01 10.33
C VAL A 222 16.73 -12.77 10.46
N GLY A 223 16.71 -14.05 10.12
CA GLY A 223 17.91 -14.87 10.04
C GLY A 223 18.13 -15.78 11.25
N SER A 224 17.36 -15.57 12.31
CA SER A 224 17.31 -16.42 13.50
C SER A 224 15.98 -17.18 13.59
N THR A 225 15.74 -17.84 14.72
CA THR A 225 14.41 -18.42 14.96
C THR A 225 13.35 -17.33 15.12
N PRO A 226 12.08 -17.61 14.81
CA PRO A 226 11.01 -16.62 14.93
C PRO A 226 10.96 -15.93 16.30
N ASN A 227 11.11 -16.68 17.40
CA ASN A 227 11.10 -16.12 18.76
C ASN A 227 12.30 -15.20 19.03
N VAL A 228 13.49 -15.54 18.54
CA VAL A 228 14.67 -14.67 18.71
C VAL A 228 14.51 -13.40 17.89
N SER A 229 14.08 -13.50 16.63
CA SER A 229 13.83 -12.35 15.78
C SER A 229 12.78 -11.38 16.38
N GLU A 230 11.71 -11.93 16.96
CA GLU A 230 10.68 -11.12 17.65
C GLU A 230 11.24 -10.44 18.90
N TYR A 231 12.02 -11.17 19.70
CA TYR A 231 12.64 -10.63 20.91
C TYR A 231 13.64 -9.52 20.61
N GLU A 232 14.51 -9.70 19.61
CA GLU A 232 15.46 -8.66 19.18
C GLU A 232 14.75 -7.40 18.68
N ALA A 233 13.72 -7.56 17.85
CA ALA A 233 12.93 -6.44 17.35
C ALA A 233 12.19 -5.72 18.50
N TYR A 234 11.62 -6.47 19.43
CA TYR A 234 10.98 -5.92 20.63
C TYR A 234 11.96 -5.19 21.54
N ALA A 235 13.16 -5.74 21.77
CA ALA A 235 14.19 -5.10 22.58
C ALA A 235 14.60 -3.75 21.98
N ALA A 236 14.78 -3.66 20.67
CA ALA A 236 15.06 -2.39 19.98
C ALA A 236 13.96 -1.36 20.19
N ALA A 237 12.71 -1.78 20.05
CA ALA A 237 11.57 -0.88 20.11
C ALA A 237 11.24 -0.44 21.55
N SER A 238 11.30 -1.34 22.53
CA SER A 238 10.84 -1.08 23.91
C SER A 238 11.77 -0.17 24.71
N VAL A 239 13.05 -0.17 24.42
CA VAL A 239 14.06 0.59 25.18
C VAL A 239 14.33 1.96 24.57
N SER A 240 14.34 2.06 23.25
CA SER A 240 14.67 3.31 22.54
C SER A 240 13.56 4.35 22.59
N PHE A 241 12.32 3.94 22.74
CA PHE A 241 11.13 4.78 22.58
C PHE A 241 10.13 4.51 23.70
N PRO A 242 10.21 5.24 24.82
CA PRO A 242 9.22 5.12 25.88
C PRO A 242 7.85 5.55 25.35
N ALA A 243 6.81 4.86 25.75
CA ALA A 243 5.43 5.04 25.39
C ALA A 243 4.95 4.21 24.18
N PHE A 244 5.24 2.91 24.22
CA PHE A 244 4.42 1.95 23.49
C PHE A 244 2.96 2.12 23.93
N PRO A 245 2.02 2.25 22.97
CA PRO A 245 0.63 1.94 23.30
C PRO A 245 0.57 0.53 23.90
N ALA A 246 -0.28 0.32 24.87
CA ALA A 246 -0.31 -0.95 25.60
C ALA A 246 -0.44 -2.13 24.65
N PRO A 247 0.49 -3.11 24.64
CA PRO A 247 0.39 -4.28 23.79
C PRO A 247 -0.93 -5.01 24.01
N GLY A 248 -1.54 -5.53 22.93
CA GLY A 248 -2.79 -6.27 23.01
C GLY A 248 -4.05 -5.41 23.13
N ALA A 249 -3.93 -4.10 22.95
CA ALA A 249 -5.10 -3.19 22.93
C ALA A 249 -5.95 -3.32 21.65
N VAL A 250 -5.44 -3.94 20.60
CA VAL A 250 -6.14 -4.10 19.32
C VAL A 250 -7.09 -5.31 19.41
N VAL A 251 -8.38 -5.05 19.18
CA VAL A 251 -9.43 -6.07 19.18
C VAL A 251 -10.06 -6.15 17.80
N ILE A 252 -10.07 -7.33 17.21
CA ILE A 252 -10.69 -7.61 15.90
C ILE A 252 -11.76 -8.67 16.11
N ASN A 253 -12.98 -8.37 15.72
CA ASN A 253 -14.13 -9.28 15.87
C ASN A 253 -14.29 -9.83 17.31
N GLY A 254 -14.01 -9.00 18.32
CA GLY A 254 -14.11 -9.38 19.74
C GLY A 254 -12.91 -10.16 20.29
N ILE A 255 -11.87 -10.38 19.49
CA ILE A 255 -10.65 -11.11 19.88
C ILE A 255 -9.50 -10.13 20.02
N THR A 256 -8.84 -10.14 21.17
CA THR A 256 -7.60 -9.39 21.37
C THR A 256 -6.48 -10.01 20.52
N VAL A 257 -5.95 -9.23 19.59
CA VAL A 257 -4.92 -9.69 18.66
C VAL A 257 -3.55 -9.57 19.32
N PRO A 258 -2.69 -10.60 19.21
CA PRO A 258 -1.36 -10.54 19.82
C PRO A 258 -0.48 -9.49 19.12
N PHE A 259 0.22 -8.69 19.91
CA PHE A 259 1.21 -7.72 19.42
C PHE A 259 2.60 -8.35 19.34
N VAL A 260 3.21 -8.66 20.47
CA VAL A 260 4.49 -9.37 20.63
C VAL A 260 4.28 -10.43 21.70
N ILE A 261 4.70 -11.65 21.44
CA ILE A 261 4.60 -12.76 22.40
C ILE A 261 5.92 -12.94 23.13
N GLN A 262 7.04 -12.84 22.41
CA GLN A 262 8.37 -13.07 22.96
C GLN A 262 8.97 -11.76 23.49
N THR A 263 8.75 -11.46 24.76
CA THR A 263 9.24 -10.23 25.44
C THR A 263 10.46 -10.49 26.33
N THR A 264 10.91 -11.72 26.43
CA THR A 264 12.10 -12.13 27.20
C THR A 264 13.03 -12.93 26.31
N ILE A 265 14.32 -12.98 26.68
CA ILE A 265 15.30 -13.73 25.89
C ILE A 265 14.88 -15.21 25.78
N PRO A 266 14.82 -15.79 24.58
CA PRO A 266 14.44 -17.19 24.41
C PRO A 266 15.43 -18.15 25.05
N ALA A 267 14.93 -19.33 25.49
CA ALA A 267 15.76 -20.36 26.06
C ALA A 267 16.86 -20.81 25.07
N GLY A 268 18.09 -20.98 25.57
CA GLY A 268 19.25 -21.35 24.76
C GLY A 268 20.03 -20.16 24.20
N PHE A 269 19.54 -18.93 24.39
CA PHE A 269 20.23 -17.71 23.99
C PHE A 269 20.61 -16.86 25.20
N THR A 270 21.62 -16.02 25.03
CA THR A 270 22.10 -15.06 26.02
C THR A 270 22.27 -13.70 25.36
N SER A 271 22.29 -12.63 26.14
CA SER A 271 22.62 -11.30 25.59
C SER A 271 24.04 -11.29 25.02
N ASP A 272 24.26 -10.49 24.00
CA ASP A 272 25.53 -10.35 23.28
C ASP A 272 26.00 -8.88 23.24
N PRO A 273 26.48 -8.32 24.35
CA PRO A 273 26.92 -6.94 24.39
C PRO A 273 28.17 -6.68 23.52
N ASN A 274 28.87 -7.72 23.10
CA ASN A 274 30.06 -7.66 22.28
C ASN A 274 29.81 -8.15 20.84
N PHE A 275 28.57 -8.08 20.36
CA PHE A 275 28.22 -8.50 19.01
C PHE A 275 29.16 -7.89 17.96
N THR A 276 29.37 -8.61 16.88
CA THR A 276 30.14 -8.13 15.72
C THR A 276 29.27 -8.18 14.47
N GLY A 277 29.57 -7.29 13.52
CA GLY A 277 28.82 -7.20 12.28
C GLY A 277 29.20 -5.96 11.49
N SER A 278 28.45 -5.71 10.44
CA SER A 278 28.65 -4.53 9.58
C SER A 278 27.33 -4.02 9.02
N TYR A 279 27.30 -2.72 8.78
CA TYR A 279 26.19 -2.11 8.03
C TYR A 279 26.32 -2.50 6.55
N PHE A 280 25.24 -3.10 6.01
CA PHE A 280 25.05 -3.25 4.59
C PHE A 280 24.57 -1.91 3.99
N PHE A 281 23.75 -1.14 4.76
CA PHE A 281 23.19 0.15 4.40
C PHE A 281 23.02 1.02 5.67
N GLY A 282 23.26 2.32 5.55
CA GLY A 282 23.09 3.27 6.67
C GLY A 282 24.22 3.24 7.71
N PRO A 283 24.02 3.71 8.94
CA PRO A 283 22.77 4.27 9.47
C PRO A 283 22.52 5.69 8.97
N GLU A 284 21.34 5.91 8.47
CA GLU A 284 20.86 7.24 8.09
C GLU A 284 19.74 7.66 9.03
N GLY A 285 19.65 8.95 9.31
CA GLY A 285 18.56 9.55 10.06
C GLY A 285 18.09 10.82 9.38
N SER A 286 16.86 11.23 9.60
CA SER A 286 16.23 12.40 8.97
C SER A 286 16.55 12.47 7.47
N PRO A 287 16.28 11.43 6.71
CA PRO A 287 16.75 11.29 5.35
C PRO A 287 16.22 12.43 4.48
N ALA A 288 16.98 12.74 3.42
CA ALA A 288 16.45 13.60 2.36
C ALA A 288 15.08 13.06 1.92
N PRO A 289 14.09 13.94 1.70
CA PRO A 289 12.76 13.49 1.32
C PRO A 289 12.85 12.58 0.10
N VAL A 290 12.24 11.40 0.22
CA VAL A 290 12.04 10.52 -0.93
C VAL A 290 11.34 11.33 -2.01
N GLY A 291 11.76 11.19 -3.26
CA GLY A 291 11.16 11.94 -4.36
C GLY A 291 9.64 11.90 -4.27
N ASN A 292 9.03 13.07 -4.14
CA ASN A 292 7.59 13.30 -4.20
C ASN A 292 7.26 14.11 -5.46
N GLY A 293 5.97 14.35 -5.69
CA GLY A 293 5.53 14.94 -6.93
C GLY A 293 5.47 13.91 -8.07
N TYR A 294 5.64 14.36 -9.29
CA TYR A 294 5.61 13.48 -10.46
C TYR A 294 6.90 12.67 -10.62
N LEU A 295 6.79 11.37 -10.42
CA LEU A 295 7.84 10.39 -10.76
C LEU A 295 7.80 10.04 -12.26
N VAL A 296 6.60 10.10 -12.88
CA VAL A 296 6.35 10.10 -14.32
C VAL A 296 5.48 11.30 -14.61
N ASN A 297 5.98 12.24 -15.41
CA ASN A 297 5.22 13.42 -15.80
C ASN A 297 4.00 13.05 -16.66
N PRO A 298 2.89 13.80 -16.56
CA PRO A 298 1.73 13.59 -17.42
C PRO A 298 2.10 13.64 -18.91
N ARG A 299 1.64 12.63 -19.64
CA ARG A 299 1.86 12.51 -21.08
C ARG A 299 0.64 11.96 -21.82
N ASP A 300 0.60 12.14 -23.13
CA ASP A 300 -0.49 11.64 -23.96
C ASP A 300 -0.46 10.11 -24.04
N GLY A 301 -1.62 9.49 -24.00
CA GLY A 301 -1.82 8.06 -24.21
C GLY A 301 -1.94 7.75 -25.71
N ALA A 302 -1.04 6.91 -26.21
CA ALA A 302 -1.00 6.52 -27.61
C ALA A 302 -2.11 5.52 -28.00
N ARG A 303 -2.70 4.82 -27.03
CA ARG A 303 -3.68 3.74 -27.26
C ARG A 303 -5.09 4.12 -26.83
N GLY A 304 -5.27 4.72 -25.66
CA GLY A 304 -6.59 5.09 -25.12
C GLY A 304 -7.04 6.51 -25.46
N GLY A 305 -6.10 7.36 -25.90
CA GLY A 305 -6.41 8.74 -26.28
C GLY A 305 -6.67 9.68 -25.11
N LEU A 306 -6.14 9.38 -23.91
CA LEU A 306 -6.02 10.34 -22.82
C LEU A 306 -4.95 11.37 -23.21
N SER A 307 -5.27 12.65 -23.15
CA SER A 307 -4.27 13.71 -23.31
C SER A 307 -3.50 13.94 -22.01
N ALA A 308 -2.32 14.54 -22.08
CA ALA A 308 -1.57 14.97 -20.90
C ALA A 308 -2.38 15.89 -19.98
N ALA A 309 -3.29 16.69 -20.55
CA ALA A 309 -4.22 17.53 -19.79
C ALA A 309 -5.26 16.70 -19.03
N ASP A 310 -5.85 15.66 -19.66
CA ASP A 310 -6.74 14.71 -19.00
C ASP A 310 -6.03 14.04 -17.83
N VAL A 311 -4.82 13.53 -18.08
CA VAL A 311 -3.99 12.84 -17.06
C VAL A 311 -3.66 13.77 -15.89
N THR A 312 -3.31 15.02 -16.16
CA THR A 312 -3.06 16.04 -15.13
C THR A 312 -4.31 16.30 -14.29
N ALA A 313 -5.48 16.42 -14.93
CA ALA A 313 -6.75 16.63 -14.23
C ALA A 313 -7.10 15.43 -13.33
N ILE A 314 -6.94 14.20 -13.82
CA ILE A 314 -7.18 12.97 -13.05
C ILE A 314 -6.31 12.93 -11.80
N VAL A 315 -5.01 13.17 -11.95
CA VAL A 315 -4.07 13.19 -10.82
C VAL A 315 -4.42 14.30 -9.83
N SER A 316 -4.70 15.52 -10.32
CA SER A 316 -5.05 16.66 -9.47
C SER A 316 -6.33 16.42 -8.68
N ASN A 317 -7.35 15.82 -9.30
CA ASN A 317 -8.60 15.47 -8.64
C ASN A 317 -8.38 14.40 -7.55
N ALA A 318 -7.55 13.38 -7.83
CA ALA A 318 -7.19 12.36 -6.86
C ALA A 318 -6.43 12.97 -5.66
N VAL A 319 -5.44 13.82 -5.90
CA VAL A 319 -4.69 14.54 -4.85
C VAL A 319 -5.63 15.42 -4.02
N SER A 320 -6.52 16.16 -4.66
CA SER A 320 -7.50 17.02 -3.97
C SER A 320 -8.43 16.20 -3.09
N THR A 321 -8.89 15.04 -3.58
CA THR A 321 -9.74 14.13 -2.79
C THR A 321 -8.96 13.52 -1.62
N ALA A 322 -7.74 13.03 -1.85
CA ALA A 322 -6.88 12.48 -0.80
C ALA A 322 -6.66 13.47 0.35
N SER A 323 -6.52 14.72 0.00
CA SER A 323 -6.21 15.83 0.90
C SER A 323 -7.29 16.19 1.90
N VAL A 324 -8.51 15.79 1.61
CA VAL A 324 -9.65 15.95 2.54
C VAL A 324 -10.07 14.62 3.16
N THR A 325 -9.50 13.51 2.69
CA THR A 325 -9.85 12.16 3.16
C THR A 325 -9.04 11.79 4.39
N ARG A 326 -9.72 11.39 5.47
CA ARG A 326 -9.04 10.95 6.69
C ARG A 326 -8.28 9.65 6.48
N ALA A 327 -7.06 9.59 7.00
CA ALA A 327 -6.27 8.35 7.07
C ALA A 327 -6.86 7.38 8.13
N VAL A 328 -6.57 6.08 7.99
CA VAL A 328 -6.98 5.05 8.97
C VAL A 328 -5.83 4.19 9.47
N ILE A 329 -4.67 4.27 8.82
CA ILE A 329 -3.46 3.53 9.19
C ILE A 329 -2.27 4.49 9.16
N ARG A 330 -1.21 4.15 9.91
CA ARG A 330 0.10 4.77 9.90
C ARG A 330 0.18 6.21 10.41
N LEU A 331 -0.75 7.05 10.07
CA LEU A 331 -0.75 8.48 10.39
C LEU A 331 -1.50 8.79 11.68
N PRO A 332 -1.18 9.89 12.37
CA PRO A 332 -1.93 10.36 13.52
C PRO A 332 -3.43 10.50 13.22
N ILE A 333 -4.26 10.29 14.25
CA ILE A 333 -5.71 10.44 14.11
C ILE A 333 -6.05 11.88 13.74
N GLY A 334 -6.87 12.02 12.69
CA GLY A 334 -7.26 13.31 12.14
C GLY A 334 -6.42 13.76 10.95
N GLU A 335 -5.26 13.12 10.72
CA GLU A 335 -4.46 13.37 9.53
C GLU A 335 -5.15 12.90 8.25
N ARG A 336 -4.75 13.51 7.13
CA ARG A 336 -5.27 13.22 5.80
C ARG A 336 -4.37 12.21 5.08
N THR A 337 -5.00 11.42 4.21
CA THR A 337 -4.29 10.35 3.48
C THR A 337 -3.15 10.88 2.62
N ARG A 338 -2.11 10.08 2.52
CA ARG A 338 -0.94 10.27 1.65
C ARG A 338 -0.95 9.14 0.64
N MET A 339 -1.15 9.48 -0.62
CA MET A 339 -1.41 8.52 -1.68
C MET A 339 -0.32 8.56 -2.75
N VAL A 340 -0.17 7.43 -3.42
CA VAL A 340 0.49 7.35 -4.73
C VAL A 340 -0.60 7.11 -5.77
N ILE A 341 -0.56 7.89 -6.84
CA ILE A 341 -1.55 7.88 -7.92
C ILE A 341 -0.84 7.53 -9.23
N SER A 342 -1.34 6.57 -9.96
CA SER A 342 -0.84 6.21 -11.29
C SER A 342 -1.96 6.14 -12.32
N VAL A 343 -1.65 6.60 -13.53
CA VAL A 343 -2.53 6.49 -14.70
C VAL A 343 -1.80 5.67 -15.75
N ALA A 344 -2.46 4.63 -16.28
CA ALA A 344 -1.92 3.76 -17.33
C ALA A 344 -2.74 3.87 -18.61
N ASP A 345 -2.07 3.82 -19.76
CA ASP A 345 -2.67 3.64 -21.08
C ASP A 345 -3.13 2.19 -21.27
N LEU A 346 -3.90 1.91 -22.31
CA LEU A 346 -4.47 0.58 -22.58
C LEU A 346 -3.43 -0.54 -22.76
N ASP A 347 -2.20 -0.22 -23.10
CA ASP A 347 -1.09 -1.18 -23.20
C ASP A 347 -0.26 -1.31 -21.91
N GLY A 348 -0.70 -0.68 -20.82
CA GLY A 348 0.01 -0.67 -19.54
C GLY A 348 1.14 0.36 -19.43
N THR A 349 1.37 1.19 -20.46
CA THR A 349 2.33 2.30 -20.39
C THR A 349 1.86 3.33 -19.37
N LEU A 350 2.72 3.74 -18.45
CA LEU A 350 2.38 4.78 -17.47
C LEU A 350 2.27 6.14 -18.14
N LEU A 351 1.13 6.79 -17.98
CA LEU A 351 0.88 8.16 -18.43
C LEU A 351 1.20 9.20 -17.35
N ALA A 352 1.07 8.82 -16.08
CA ALA A 352 1.58 9.55 -14.94
C ALA A 352 1.81 8.63 -13.76
N LEU A 353 2.75 9.03 -12.90
CA LEU A 353 2.94 8.47 -11.57
C LEU A 353 3.25 9.63 -10.63
N TYR A 354 2.41 9.84 -9.63
CA TYR A 354 2.53 10.92 -8.67
C TYR A 354 2.56 10.37 -7.25
N ARG A 355 3.54 10.80 -6.47
CA ARG A 355 3.66 10.45 -5.05
C ARG A 355 3.44 11.68 -4.18
N MET A 356 2.42 11.67 -3.33
CA MET A 356 2.24 12.70 -2.31
C MET A 356 3.40 12.63 -1.31
N PRO A 357 3.79 13.78 -0.72
CA PRO A 357 4.76 13.78 0.37
C PRO A 357 4.34 12.80 1.47
N ASP A 358 5.31 12.11 2.07
CA ASP A 358 5.11 11.08 3.09
C ASP A 358 4.22 9.86 2.69
N ALA A 359 3.80 9.73 1.44
CA ALA A 359 3.17 8.50 0.99
C ALA A 359 4.15 7.32 1.08
N THR A 360 3.64 6.13 1.36
CA THR A 360 4.49 4.94 1.50
C THR A 360 5.24 4.62 0.22
N VAL A 361 6.51 4.23 0.34
CA VAL A 361 7.37 3.98 -0.83
C VAL A 361 6.90 2.76 -1.64
N PHE A 362 6.46 1.70 -0.98
CA PHE A 362 5.95 0.51 -1.66
C PHE A 362 4.61 0.75 -2.40
N SER A 363 3.86 1.78 -2.03
CA SER A 363 2.63 2.17 -2.74
C SER A 363 2.86 2.61 -4.19
N VAL A 364 4.11 2.91 -4.56
CA VAL A 364 4.49 3.15 -5.96
C VAL A 364 4.20 1.91 -6.80
N ASP A 365 4.70 0.74 -6.37
CA ASP A 365 4.46 -0.54 -7.06
C ASP A 365 2.99 -0.90 -7.10
N VAL A 366 2.33 -0.73 -5.95
CA VAL A 366 0.91 -1.07 -5.79
C VAL A 366 0.04 -0.23 -6.71
N SER A 367 0.23 1.08 -6.74
CA SER A 367 -0.58 1.96 -7.60
C SER A 367 -0.37 1.65 -9.08
N VAL A 368 0.87 1.37 -9.49
CA VAL A 368 1.21 0.96 -10.86
C VAL A 368 0.52 -0.35 -11.23
N ALA A 369 0.62 -1.37 -10.37
CA ALA A 369 -0.07 -2.63 -10.60
C ALA A 369 -1.58 -2.44 -10.72
N LYS A 370 -2.19 -1.65 -9.81
CA LYS A 370 -3.62 -1.34 -9.83
C LYS A 370 -4.06 -0.68 -11.14
N SER A 371 -3.36 0.35 -11.62
CA SER A 371 -3.72 1.01 -12.89
C SER A 371 -3.60 0.06 -14.09
N ARG A 372 -2.56 -0.77 -14.13
CA ARG A 372 -2.35 -1.79 -15.17
C ARG A 372 -3.38 -2.92 -15.11
N ASN A 373 -3.80 -3.34 -13.91
CA ASN A 373 -4.88 -4.31 -13.76
C ASN A 373 -6.17 -3.79 -14.42
N MET A 374 -6.47 -2.50 -14.29
CA MET A 374 -7.68 -1.93 -14.87
C MET A 374 -7.64 -1.89 -16.39
N THR A 375 -6.49 -1.67 -16.99
CA THR A 375 -6.38 -1.68 -18.46
C THR A 375 -6.53 -3.07 -19.05
N TRP A 376 -6.19 -4.12 -18.30
CA TRP A 376 -6.35 -5.50 -18.74
C TRP A 376 -7.74 -6.06 -18.41
N PHE A 377 -8.12 -6.09 -17.15
CA PHE A 377 -9.34 -6.78 -16.71
C PHE A 377 -10.64 -6.11 -17.19
N ASN A 378 -10.58 -4.84 -17.61
CA ASN A 378 -11.72 -4.15 -18.23
C ASN A 378 -11.68 -4.18 -19.77
N SER A 379 -10.65 -4.76 -20.38
CA SER A 379 -10.51 -4.79 -21.83
C SER A 379 -11.41 -5.83 -22.47
N GLN A 380 -11.64 -5.65 -23.78
CA GLN A 380 -12.33 -6.68 -24.60
C GLN A 380 -11.45 -7.90 -24.88
N GLN A 381 -10.20 -7.91 -24.44
CA GLN A 381 -9.21 -8.97 -24.66
C GLN A 381 -9.03 -9.87 -23.44
N VAL A 382 -9.65 -9.53 -22.31
CA VAL A 382 -9.54 -10.33 -21.08
C VAL A 382 -10.05 -11.75 -21.33
N ASN A 383 -9.31 -12.73 -20.82
CA ASN A 383 -9.78 -14.11 -20.91
C ASN A 383 -10.90 -14.34 -19.88
N PHE A 384 -12.03 -14.86 -20.34
CA PHE A 384 -13.14 -15.21 -19.46
C PHE A 384 -12.74 -16.17 -18.31
N ALA A 385 -11.72 -17.01 -18.53
CA ALA A 385 -11.22 -17.92 -17.50
C ALA A 385 -10.52 -17.20 -16.33
N ASP A 386 -10.09 -15.94 -16.51
CA ASP A 386 -9.51 -15.14 -15.42
C ASP A 386 -10.59 -14.62 -14.45
N LEU A 387 -11.76 -14.30 -14.97
CA LEU A 387 -12.91 -13.81 -14.20
C LEU A 387 -14.18 -14.61 -14.56
N PRO A 388 -14.26 -15.91 -14.20
CA PRO A 388 -15.43 -16.75 -14.51
C PRO A 388 -16.72 -16.12 -14.00
N GLY A 389 -17.78 -16.16 -14.80
CA GLY A 389 -19.08 -15.58 -14.45
C GLY A 389 -19.21 -14.08 -14.76
N VAL A 390 -18.12 -13.41 -15.09
CA VAL A 390 -18.12 -11.97 -15.44
C VAL A 390 -18.05 -11.80 -16.95
N PRO A 391 -19.05 -11.17 -17.60
CA PRO A 391 -19.01 -10.92 -19.04
C PRO A 391 -17.81 -10.04 -19.43
N VAL A 392 -17.17 -10.36 -20.56
CA VAL A 392 -16.08 -9.56 -21.12
C VAL A 392 -16.56 -8.11 -21.37
N GLY A 393 -15.76 -7.13 -20.99
CA GLY A 393 -16.12 -5.71 -21.08
C GLY A 393 -16.88 -5.18 -19.86
N THR A 394 -17.11 -6.00 -18.84
CA THR A 394 -17.60 -5.53 -17.54
C THR A 394 -16.55 -4.65 -16.88
N ALA A 395 -16.96 -3.49 -16.36
CA ALA A 395 -16.09 -2.63 -15.57
C ALA A 395 -15.91 -3.22 -14.16
N VAL A 396 -14.77 -3.85 -13.94
CA VAL A 396 -14.34 -4.40 -12.65
C VAL A 396 -13.33 -3.47 -11.98
N THR A 397 -13.12 -3.67 -10.67
CA THR A 397 -12.08 -2.99 -9.87
C THR A 397 -11.23 -4.01 -9.16
N ASN A 398 -10.10 -3.60 -8.58
CA ASN A 398 -9.33 -4.51 -7.71
C ASN A 398 -10.16 -4.97 -6.49
N ARG A 399 -11.14 -4.17 -6.03
CA ARG A 399 -12.13 -4.63 -5.02
C ARG A 399 -12.96 -5.79 -5.54
N THR A 400 -13.46 -5.72 -6.77
CA THR A 400 -14.21 -6.80 -7.41
C THR A 400 -13.37 -8.08 -7.48
N ILE A 401 -12.13 -7.95 -7.97
CA ILE A 401 -11.20 -9.08 -8.14
C ILE A 401 -10.87 -9.71 -6.79
N GLY A 402 -10.45 -8.90 -5.81
CA GLY A 402 -10.09 -9.39 -4.48
C GLY A 402 -11.26 -10.00 -3.72
N PHE A 403 -12.49 -9.51 -3.92
CA PHE A 403 -13.69 -10.07 -3.32
C PHE A 403 -13.99 -11.48 -3.85
N GLY A 404 -13.92 -11.67 -5.16
CA GLY A 404 -14.19 -12.99 -5.78
C GLY A 404 -13.00 -13.96 -5.67
N ALA A 405 -11.83 -13.49 -5.24
CA ALA A 405 -10.64 -14.32 -5.07
C ALA A 405 -10.46 -14.88 -3.64
N GLN A 406 -11.46 -14.77 -2.79
CA GLN A 406 -11.41 -15.29 -1.42
C GLN A 406 -11.49 -16.83 -1.40
N PRO A 407 -10.77 -17.51 -0.48
CA PRO A 407 -10.89 -18.97 -0.32
C PRO A 407 -12.25 -19.40 0.24
N PHE A 408 -12.98 -18.50 0.94
CA PHE A 408 -14.38 -18.71 1.33
C PHE A 408 -15.24 -17.59 0.77
N TYR A 409 -16.30 -17.95 0.06
CA TYR A 409 -17.12 -17.02 -0.69
C TYR A 409 -18.62 -17.22 -0.42
N PRO A 410 -19.40 -16.16 -0.14
CA PRO A 410 -18.91 -14.78 0.01
C PRO A 410 -18.06 -14.61 1.26
N PRO A 411 -17.19 -13.59 1.28
CA PRO A 411 -16.39 -13.28 2.47
C PRO A 411 -17.26 -13.11 3.71
N GLY A 412 -16.80 -13.67 4.84
CA GLY A 412 -17.56 -13.67 6.10
C GLY A 412 -18.43 -14.89 6.33
N ILE A 413 -18.47 -15.85 5.42
CA ILE A 413 -19.21 -17.12 5.57
C ILE A 413 -18.22 -18.26 5.75
N ASP A 414 -18.22 -18.87 6.93
CA ASP A 414 -17.36 -20.01 7.24
C ASP A 414 -17.74 -21.26 6.46
N GLY A 415 -16.74 -22.04 6.07
CA GLY A 415 -16.95 -23.32 5.39
C GLY A 415 -17.56 -23.24 4.00
N SER A 416 -17.72 -22.04 3.43
CA SER A 416 -18.21 -21.88 2.05
C SER A 416 -17.13 -22.27 1.02
N PRO A 417 -17.48 -22.55 -0.24
CA PRO A 417 -16.51 -22.86 -1.29
C PRO A 417 -15.65 -21.63 -1.63
N ASN A 418 -14.59 -21.88 -2.40
CA ASN A 418 -13.76 -20.81 -2.94
C ASN A 418 -14.55 -19.87 -3.85
N GLY A 419 -14.17 -18.62 -3.86
CA GLY A 419 -14.73 -17.62 -4.75
C GLY A 419 -14.42 -17.89 -6.22
N PRO A 420 -15.20 -17.30 -7.14
CA PRO A 420 -15.10 -17.58 -8.58
C PRO A 420 -13.72 -17.22 -9.16
N PHE A 421 -13.00 -16.26 -8.56
CA PHE A 421 -11.67 -15.82 -9.02
C PHE A 421 -10.52 -16.36 -8.17
N PHE A 422 -10.77 -17.34 -7.29
CA PHE A 422 -9.73 -17.85 -6.39
C PHE A 422 -8.55 -18.48 -7.16
N GLN A 423 -8.81 -19.11 -8.31
CA GLN A 423 -7.73 -19.66 -9.15
C GLN A 423 -6.79 -18.55 -9.68
N LEU A 424 -7.33 -17.37 -9.96
CA LEU A 424 -6.51 -16.22 -10.36
C LEU A 424 -5.53 -15.81 -9.25
N PHE A 425 -5.98 -15.84 -7.98
CA PHE A 425 -5.10 -15.60 -6.83
C PHE A 425 -4.00 -16.67 -6.70
N VAL A 426 -4.36 -17.95 -6.83
CA VAL A 426 -3.39 -19.06 -6.79
C VAL A 426 -2.35 -18.92 -7.90
N ASN A 427 -2.78 -18.58 -9.11
CA ASN A 427 -1.88 -18.37 -10.25
C ASN A 427 -0.94 -17.18 -10.03
N ASP A 428 -1.44 -16.07 -9.45
CA ASP A 428 -0.61 -14.91 -9.14
C ASP A 428 0.41 -15.21 -8.03
N VAL A 429 0.07 -16.05 -7.05
CA VAL A 429 1.04 -16.55 -6.04
C VAL A 429 2.19 -17.30 -6.71
N GLN A 430 1.91 -18.08 -7.73
CA GLN A 430 2.92 -18.88 -8.45
C GLN A 430 3.70 -18.06 -9.49
N GLN A 431 3.07 -17.04 -10.06
CA GLN A 431 3.62 -16.18 -11.11
C GLN A 431 3.35 -14.69 -10.83
N PRO A 432 4.01 -14.12 -9.82
CA PRO A 432 3.63 -12.86 -9.21
C PRO A 432 3.73 -11.62 -10.09
N CYS A 433 4.40 -11.71 -11.24
CA CYS A 433 4.61 -10.55 -12.12
C CYS A 433 3.78 -10.61 -13.39
N THR A 434 2.79 -11.51 -13.45
CA THR A 434 1.85 -11.61 -14.58
C THR A 434 0.48 -11.00 -14.20
N GLN A 435 -0.39 -10.82 -15.18
CA GLN A 435 -1.76 -10.36 -14.98
C GLN A 435 -2.73 -11.38 -15.58
N GLY A 436 -2.94 -12.49 -14.86
CA GLY A 436 -3.76 -13.60 -15.36
C GLY A 436 -3.21 -14.11 -16.69
N SER A 437 -4.09 -14.29 -17.68
CA SER A 437 -3.75 -14.78 -19.02
C SER A 437 -3.31 -13.68 -20.00
N GLN A 438 -3.03 -12.46 -19.52
CA GLN A 438 -2.51 -11.40 -20.36
C GLN A 438 -1.20 -11.84 -21.03
N PRO A 439 -1.06 -11.74 -22.36
CA PRO A 439 0.21 -12.02 -23.03
C PRO A 439 1.33 -11.15 -22.45
N SER A 440 2.50 -11.75 -22.22
CA SER A 440 3.63 -11.02 -21.64
C SER A 440 3.98 -9.80 -22.51
N GLN A 441 4.04 -8.64 -21.88
CA GLN A 441 4.47 -7.38 -22.47
C GLN A 441 5.76 -6.85 -21.81
N GLY A 442 6.56 -7.77 -21.28
CA GLY A 442 7.80 -7.44 -20.59
C GLY A 442 7.54 -6.68 -19.29
N VAL A 443 8.03 -5.44 -19.25
CA VAL A 443 8.01 -4.61 -18.03
C VAL A 443 6.68 -3.92 -17.74
N LYS A 444 5.65 -4.14 -18.55
CA LYS A 444 4.34 -3.51 -18.39
C LYS A 444 3.32 -4.37 -17.62
N GLN A 445 3.77 -5.45 -17.00
CA GLN A 445 2.98 -6.28 -16.08
C GLN A 445 3.61 -6.24 -14.70
N SER A 446 2.80 -6.04 -13.67
CA SER A 446 3.25 -5.81 -12.30
C SER A 446 2.54 -6.70 -11.29
N GLY A 447 1.95 -7.81 -11.75
CA GLY A 447 1.15 -8.70 -10.92
C GLY A 447 -0.27 -8.18 -10.71
N ILE A 448 -1.02 -8.89 -9.87
CA ILE A 448 -2.41 -8.54 -9.54
C ILE A 448 -2.48 -8.06 -8.10
N VAL A 449 -3.21 -6.96 -7.87
CA VAL A 449 -3.53 -6.47 -6.54
C VAL A 449 -4.93 -6.93 -6.15
N PHE A 450 -5.06 -7.65 -5.03
CA PHE A 450 -6.32 -8.22 -4.55
C PHE A 450 -7.02 -7.37 -3.48
N PHE A 451 -6.72 -6.08 -3.43
CA PHE A 451 -7.37 -5.13 -2.53
C PHE A 451 -7.65 -3.80 -3.24
N PRO A 452 -8.58 -2.96 -2.72
CA PRO A 452 -9.18 -1.82 -3.43
C PRO A 452 -8.22 -0.72 -3.87
N GLY A 453 -8.73 0.23 -4.68
CA GLY A 453 -8.08 1.47 -5.08
C GLY A 453 -7.79 1.54 -6.58
N SER A 454 -8.73 1.13 -7.44
CA SER A 454 -8.55 1.23 -8.87
C SER A 454 -9.86 1.42 -9.63
N LEU A 455 -9.78 2.05 -10.79
CA LEU A 455 -10.88 2.19 -11.76
C LEU A 455 -10.37 2.15 -13.20
N GLY A 456 -11.14 1.51 -14.08
CA GLY A 456 -11.04 1.78 -15.52
C GLY A 456 -11.53 3.20 -15.81
N LEU A 457 -10.82 3.88 -16.69
CA LEU A 457 -11.20 5.21 -17.18
C LEU A 457 -11.94 5.07 -18.49
N TYR A 458 -13.09 5.73 -18.60
CA TYR A 458 -13.98 5.60 -19.75
C TYR A 458 -14.30 6.95 -20.37
N ARG A 459 -14.51 6.97 -21.69
CA ARG A 459 -15.05 8.11 -22.45
C ARG A 459 -16.11 7.59 -23.40
N ASN A 460 -17.33 8.11 -23.29
CA ASN A 460 -18.48 7.64 -24.09
C ASN A 460 -18.70 6.13 -24.00
N GLY A 461 -18.49 5.53 -22.83
CA GLY A 461 -18.66 4.10 -22.60
C GLY A 461 -17.52 3.21 -23.11
N VAL A 462 -16.44 3.78 -23.65
CA VAL A 462 -15.27 3.06 -24.14
C VAL A 462 -14.14 3.20 -23.13
N LEU A 463 -13.46 2.09 -22.78
CA LEU A 463 -12.28 2.08 -21.94
C LEU A 463 -11.14 2.85 -22.64
N ILE A 464 -10.50 3.79 -21.94
CA ILE A 464 -9.41 4.63 -22.46
C ILE A 464 -8.16 4.62 -21.58
N GLY A 465 -8.18 3.95 -20.43
CA GLY A 465 -7.04 3.85 -19.53
C GLY A 465 -7.41 3.24 -18.18
N GLY A 466 -6.47 3.22 -17.25
CA GLY A 466 -6.65 2.75 -15.90
C GLY A 466 -6.08 3.71 -14.87
N LEU A 467 -6.77 3.86 -13.74
CA LEU A 467 -6.34 4.63 -12.58
C LEU A 467 -6.08 3.70 -11.40
N GLY A 468 -4.94 3.87 -10.75
CA GLY A 468 -4.55 3.16 -9.53
C GLY A 468 -4.16 4.14 -8.42
N VAL A 469 -4.66 3.90 -7.22
CA VAL A 469 -4.38 4.68 -6.02
C VAL A 469 -3.98 3.74 -4.89
N SER A 470 -2.96 4.08 -4.14
CA SER A 470 -2.51 3.32 -2.98
C SER A 470 -1.98 4.23 -1.88
N GLY A 471 -2.38 3.96 -0.63
CA GLY A 471 -1.92 4.74 0.53
C GLY A 471 -2.56 4.30 1.85
N ASP A 472 -3.12 5.24 2.58
CA ASP A 472 -3.42 5.11 4.00
C ASP A 472 -4.84 4.57 4.29
N GLY A 473 -5.26 3.53 3.57
CA GLY A 473 -6.48 2.77 3.83
C GLY A 473 -7.19 2.29 2.58
N VAL A 474 -7.68 1.04 2.60
CA VAL A 474 -8.24 0.37 1.41
C VAL A 474 -9.58 0.97 0.94
N ASP A 475 -10.45 1.41 1.87
CA ASP A 475 -11.69 2.12 1.51
C ASP A 475 -11.40 3.58 1.12
N GLN A 476 -10.33 4.16 1.67
CA GLN A 476 -9.80 5.46 1.29
C GLN A 476 -9.23 5.43 -0.13
N ASP A 477 -8.51 4.37 -0.49
CA ASP A 477 -8.02 4.17 -1.85
C ASP A 477 -9.16 4.21 -2.87
N ASP A 478 -10.28 3.51 -2.61
CA ASP A 478 -11.47 3.56 -3.48
C ASP A 478 -12.09 4.96 -3.56
N TYR A 479 -12.18 5.66 -2.44
CA TYR A 479 -12.77 6.99 -2.39
C TYR A 479 -11.94 8.01 -3.19
N VAL A 480 -10.61 7.97 -3.01
CA VAL A 480 -9.68 8.82 -3.75
C VAL A 480 -9.66 8.48 -5.24
N THR A 481 -9.73 7.18 -5.57
CA THR A 481 -9.79 6.72 -6.96
C THR A 481 -11.07 7.23 -7.63
N SER A 482 -12.22 7.18 -6.94
CA SER A 482 -13.48 7.71 -7.43
C SER A 482 -13.40 9.22 -7.69
N GLY A 483 -12.78 9.98 -6.79
CA GLY A 483 -12.57 11.41 -6.97
C GLY A 483 -11.66 11.72 -8.16
N GLY A 484 -10.59 10.95 -8.34
CA GLY A 484 -9.68 11.10 -9.48
C GLY A 484 -10.33 10.79 -10.83
N ALA A 485 -11.22 9.80 -10.86
CA ALA A 485 -11.90 9.37 -12.08
C ALA A 485 -13.10 10.25 -12.47
N GLY A 486 -13.34 11.36 -11.78
CA GLY A 486 -14.47 12.24 -12.06
C GLY A 486 -14.54 12.67 -13.53
N GLY A 487 -15.66 12.37 -14.20
CA GLY A 487 -15.87 12.59 -15.64
C GLY A 487 -15.34 11.48 -16.56
N TYR A 488 -14.73 10.44 -16.00
CA TYR A 488 -14.23 9.26 -16.72
C TYR A 488 -14.78 7.95 -16.16
N GLU A 489 -15.92 7.99 -15.47
CA GLU A 489 -16.51 6.83 -14.83
C GLU A 489 -17.08 5.83 -15.86
N ALA A 490 -17.04 4.55 -15.50
CA ALA A 490 -17.73 3.53 -16.27
C ALA A 490 -19.25 3.75 -16.24
N PRO A 491 -19.97 3.55 -17.36
CA PRO A 491 -21.43 3.51 -17.37
C PRO A 491 -21.96 2.51 -16.34
N THR A 492 -23.01 2.86 -15.62
CA THR A 492 -23.55 2.04 -14.53
C THR A 492 -23.92 0.62 -14.99
N ASN A 493 -24.48 0.51 -16.20
CA ASN A 493 -24.97 -0.77 -16.75
C ASN A 493 -23.87 -1.78 -17.07
N ILE A 494 -22.59 -1.39 -17.12
CA ILE A 494 -21.48 -2.32 -17.35
C ILE A 494 -20.63 -2.56 -16.10
N ARG A 495 -20.97 -1.98 -14.95
CA ARG A 495 -20.22 -2.15 -13.71
C ARG A 495 -20.41 -3.52 -13.09
N ALA A 496 -19.40 -4.00 -12.40
CA ALA A 496 -19.42 -5.30 -11.70
C ALA A 496 -20.55 -5.40 -10.67
N ASP A 497 -20.99 -4.30 -10.07
CA ASP A 497 -22.11 -4.29 -9.12
C ASP A 497 -23.49 -4.55 -9.76
N GLN A 498 -23.54 -4.72 -11.06
CA GLN A 498 -24.72 -5.25 -11.80
C GLN A 498 -24.67 -6.77 -11.98
N ILE A 499 -23.56 -7.42 -11.61
CA ILE A 499 -23.35 -8.86 -11.80
C ILE A 499 -23.64 -9.61 -10.50
N ILE A 500 -24.39 -10.70 -10.62
CA ILE A 500 -24.56 -11.69 -9.55
C ILE A 500 -23.79 -12.93 -9.97
N ASP A 501 -22.77 -13.29 -9.21
CA ASP A 501 -21.98 -14.49 -9.43
C ASP A 501 -22.09 -15.41 -8.20
N GLN A 502 -22.37 -16.69 -8.44
CA GLN A 502 -22.63 -17.68 -7.39
C GLN A 502 -23.67 -17.20 -6.33
N GLY A 503 -24.70 -16.47 -6.79
CA GLY A 503 -25.75 -15.93 -5.93
C GLY A 503 -25.38 -14.66 -5.15
N VAL A 504 -24.19 -14.10 -5.37
CA VAL A 504 -23.68 -12.92 -4.67
C VAL A 504 -23.46 -11.77 -5.64
N ARG A 505 -23.95 -10.57 -5.30
CA ARG A 505 -23.68 -9.36 -6.07
C ARG A 505 -22.21 -8.95 -5.87
N LEU A 506 -21.48 -8.81 -6.97
CA LEU A 506 -20.09 -8.37 -6.93
C LEU A 506 -19.99 -6.90 -6.46
N PRO A 507 -18.98 -6.52 -5.67
CA PRO A 507 -18.75 -5.12 -5.32
C PRO A 507 -18.05 -4.40 -6.48
N TYR A 508 -18.27 -3.08 -6.56
CA TYR A 508 -17.53 -2.19 -7.47
C TYR A 508 -16.62 -1.25 -6.67
N LEU A 509 -17.19 -0.38 -5.85
CA LEU A 509 -16.47 0.52 -4.94
C LEU A 509 -17.11 0.48 -3.54
N LYS A 510 -16.33 0.80 -2.53
CA LYS A 510 -16.80 1.01 -1.16
C LYS A 510 -16.06 2.21 -0.56
N PHE A 511 -16.81 3.11 0.03
CA PHE A 511 -16.27 4.33 0.63
C PHE A 511 -16.24 4.23 2.16
N PRO A 512 -15.27 4.88 2.81
CA PRO A 512 -15.25 4.96 4.25
C PRO A 512 -16.44 5.77 4.77
N ARG A 513 -16.90 5.47 5.98
CA ARG A 513 -17.86 6.33 6.65
C ARG A 513 -17.20 7.66 7.01
N ASN A 514 -17.88 8.77 6.76
CA ASN A 514 -17.37 10.12 7.06
C ASN A 514 -15.94 10.33 6.54
N PRO A 515 -15.69 10.23 5.23
CA PRO A 515 -14.34 10.24 4.69
C PRO A 515 -13.59 11.54 4.99
N THR A 516 -14.30 12.63 5.23
CA THR A 516 -13.74 13.98 5.44
C THR A 516 -13.75 14.45 6.89
N GLN A 517 -14.18 13.62 7.83
CA GLN A 517 -14.26 13.97 9.26
C GLN A 517 -13.09 13.43 10.07
#